data_1d89a024fc65a36db1bd2ba5c31bab12
#
_entry.id   1d89a024fc65a36db1bd2ba5c31bab12
#
_cell.length_a   1.000
_cell.length_b   1.000
_cell.length_c   1.000
_cell.angle_alpha   90.00
_cell.angle_beta   90.00
_cell.angle_gamma   90.00
#
_symmetry.space_group_name_H-M   'P 1'
#
loop_
_entity.id
_entity.type
_entity.pdbx_description
1 polymer ?
#
loop_
_entity_poly.entity_id
_entity_poly.type
_entity_poly.pdbx_seq_one_letter_code
_entity_poly.pdbx_strand_id
1 'polypeptide(L)'
;MGPTPWTAPLVFAVLALQLSLAIGLRHRHSLSPLVLLTAYVVGGTANQNTFLAIHEITHNLAFKSIRANKTLAIIANFAIGVPYAMAFKGYHIEHHKFLGEDGIDTDLPSRLEAMILNNVAGKTFFA
;
A
#
# COMPACT_ATOMS: atom_id res chain seq x y z
N MET A 1 7.09 -7.91 -19.47
CA MET A 1 6.08 -6.83 -19.43
C MET A 1 6.79 -5.49 -19.56
N GLY A 2 6.19 -4.48 -20.22
CA GLY A 2 6.75 -3.14 -20.34
C GLY A 2 6.35 -2.25 -19.17
N PRO A 3 6.94 -1.04 -19.04
CA PRO A 3 6.59 -0.09 -17.98
C PRO A 3 5.13 0.37 -18.12
N THR A 4 4.46 0.51 -16.99
CA THR A 4 3.08 0.98 -16.89
C THR A 4 3.07 2.51 -16.77
N PRO A 5 2.67 3.26 -17.82
CA PRO A 5 2.82 4.71 -17.85
C PRO A 5 1.91 5.46 -16.85
N TRP A 6 0.89 4.78 -16.33
CA TRP A 6 -0.12 5.38 -15.43
C TRP A 6 0.26 5.34 -13.95
N THR A 7 1.24 4.53 -13.53
CA THR A 7 1.64 4.39 -12.12
C THR A 7 2.12 5.71 -11.52
N ALA A 8 2.99 6.45 -12.21
CA ALA A 8 3.49 7.72 -11.70
C ALA A 8 2.40 8.80 -11.60
N PRO A 9 1.61 9.10 -12.65
CA PRO A 9 0.47 10.00 -12.53
C PRO A 9 -0.50 9.64 -11.40
N LEU A 10 -0.78 8.35 -11.21
CA LEU A 10 -1.65 7.88 -10.13
C LEU A 10 -1.08 8.22 -8.75
N VAL A 11 0.20 7.93 -8.50
CA VAL A 11 0.87 8.27 -7.23
C VAL A 11 0.77 9.76 -6.94
N PHE A 12 1.05 10.63 -7.92
CA PHE A 12 0.95 12.08 -7.72
C PHE A 12 -0.50 12.54 -7.50
N ALA A 13 -1.46 11.98 -8.22
CA ALA A 13 -2.88 12.31 -8.05
C ALA A 13 -3.39 11.91 -6.65
N VAL A 14 -3.04 10.72 -6.17
CA VAL A 14 -3.42 10.23 -4.85
C VAL A 14 -2.77 11.08 -3.76
N LEU A 15 -1.47 11.39 -3.88
CA LEU A 15 -0.77 12.25 -2.93
C LEU A 15 -1.38 13.66 -2.87
N ALA A 16 -1.67 14.26 -4.02
CA ALA A 16 -2.34 15.56 -4.10
C ALA A 16 -3.72 15.55 -3.46
N LEU A 17 -4.51 14.49 -3.69
CA LEU A 17 -5.82 14.29 -3.07
C LEU A 17 -5.69 14.22 -1.54
N GLN A 18 -4.80 13.39 -1.01
CA GLN A 18 -4.61 13.22 0.43
C GLN A 18 -4.15 14.52 1.10
N LEU A 19 -3.19 15.25 0.50
CA LEU A 19 -2.74 16.54 1.00
C LEU A 19 -3.85 17.60 0.96
N SER A 20 -4.62 17.65 -0.12
CA SER A 20 -5.75 18.58 -0.25
C SER A 20 -6.83 18.34 0.81
N LEU A 21 -7.16 17.07 1.07
CA LEU A 21 -8.10 16.69 2.12
C LEU A 21 -7.56 17.01 3.51
N ALA A 22 -6.29 16.72 3.79
CA ALA A 22 -5.65 17.04 5.07
C ALA A 22 -5.66 18.55 5.33
N ILE A 23 -5.34 19.37 4.32
CA ILE A 23 -5.40 20.83 4.41
C ILE A 23 -6.85 21.32 4.59
N GLY A 24 -7.80 20.79 3.83
CA GLY A 24 -9.21 21.19 3.90
C GLY A 24 -9.87 20.84 5.24
N LEU A 25 -9.46 19.74 5.85
CA LEU A 25 -10.03 19.25 7.11
C LEU A 25 -9.24 19.65 8.36
N ARG A 26 -8.10 20.36 8.23
CA ARG A 26 -7.17 20.68 9.34
C ARG A 26 -7.80 21.39 10.53
N HIS A 27 -8.87 22.16 10.32
CA HIS A 27 -9.56 22.92 11.37
C HIS A 27 -10.79 22.17 11.93
N ARG A 28 -11.07 20.96 11.47
CA ARG A 28 -12.16 20.15 11.98
C ARG A 28 -11.69 19.28 13.15
N HIS A 29 -12.61 19.00 14.06
CA HIS A 29 -12.30 18.07 15.16
C HIS A 29 -12.01 16.67 14.57
N SER A 30 -10.94 16.02 15.03
CA SER A 30 -10.44 14.74 14.47
C SER A 30 -11.48 13.62 14.51
N LEU A 31 -12.34 13.61 15.54
CA LEU A 31 -13.40 12.61 15.71
C LEU A 31 -14.74 13.07 15.11
N SER A 32 -14.78 14.14 14.33
CA SER A 32 -16.03 14.54 13.68
C SER A 32 -16.45 13.49 12.63
N PRO A 33 -17.75 13.22 12.46
CA PRO A 33 -18.23 12.24 11.48
C PRO A 33 -17.73 12.51 10.07
N LEU A 34 -17.58 13.77 9.68
CA LEU A 34 -17.05 14.16 8.38
C LEU A 34 -15.58 13.70 8.22
N VAL A 35 -14.73 13.94 9.22
CA VAL A 35 -13.32 13.53 9.17
C VAL A 35 -13.22 12.01 9.15
N LEU A 36 -13.93 11.33 10.03
CA LEU A 36 -13.91 9.86 10.12
C LEU A 36 -14.40 9.21 8.81
N LEU A 37 -15.51 9.68 8.26
CA LEU A 37 -16.05 9.14 7.01
C LEU A 37 -15.10 9.40 5.83
N THR A 38 -14.55 10.62 5.73
CA THR A 38 -13.60 10.96 4.67
C THR A 38 -12.31 10.14 4.79
N ALA A 39 -11.78 9.98 6.01
CA ALA A 39 -10.59 9.17 6.25
C ALA A 39 -10.83 7.70 5.91
N TYR A 40 -11.98 7.15 6.29
CA TYR A 40 -12.30 5.75 6.03
C TYR A 40 -12.55 5.48 4.54
N VAL A 41 -13.46 6.23 3.90
CA VAL A 41 -13.85 5.97 2.52
C VAL A 41 -12.80 6.45 1.53
N VAL A 42 -12.42 7.72 1.60
CA VAL A 42 -11.49 8.30 0.62
C VAL A 42 -10.05 7.99 1.00
N GLY A 43 -9.68 8.16 2.26
CA GLY A 43 -8.33 7.87 2.76
C GLY A 43 -7.96 6.40 2.63
N GLY A 44 -8.84 5.49 3.02
CA GLY A 44 -8.65 4.04 2.87
C GLY A 44 -8.46 3.63 1.42
N THR A 45 -9.34 4.12 0.52
CA THR A 45 -9.22 3.85 -0.93
C THR A 45 -7.93 4.42 -1.52
N ALA A 46 -7.58 5.65 -1.15
CA ALA A 46 -6.34 6.31 -1.60
C ALA A 46 -5.10 5.52 -1.13
N ASN A 47 -5.11 5.07 0.12
CA ASN A 47 -4.04 4.27 0.69
C ASN A 47 -3.87 2.93 -0.03
N GLN A 48 -4.98 2.21 -0.29
CA GLN A 48 -4.95 0.97 -1.05
C GLN A 48 -4.38 1.17 -2.46
N ASN A 49 -4.76 2.23 -3.17
CA ASN A 49 -4.18 2.55 -4.48
C ASN A 49 -2.67 2.82 -4.39
N THR A 50 -2.20 3.45 -3.31
CA THR A 50 -0.77 3.69 -3.09
C THR A 50 -0.01 2.38 -2.86
N PHE A 51 -0.58 1.44 -2.10
CA PHE A 51 0.01 0.10 -1.93
C PHE A 51 0.14 -0.64 -3.26
N LEU A 52 -0.89 -0.62 -4.10
CA LEU A 52 -0.85 -1.23 -5.44
C LEU A 52 0.21 -0.56 -6.33
N ALA A 53 0.32 0.76 -6.29
CA ALA A 53 1.36 1.48 -7.02
C ALA A 53 2.77 1.12 -6.52
N ILE A 54 2.98 1.01 -5.21
CA ILE A 54 4.27 0.57 -4.63
C ILE A 54 4.61 -0.85 -5.08
N HIS A 55 3.62 -1.74 -5.17
CA HIS A 55 3.83 -3.09 -5.73
C HIS A 55 4.43 -3.02 -7.15
N GLU A 56 3.84 -2.25 -8.06
CA GLU A 56 4.37 -2.07 -9.42
C GLU A 56 5.76 -1.42 -9.44
N ILE A 57 5.97 -0.40 -8.59
CA ILE A 57 7.27 0.28 -8.47
C ILE A 57 8.34 -0.70 -7.98
N THR A 58 8.00 -1.61 -7.09
CA THR A 58 8.89 -2.66 -6.56
C THR A 58 9.42 -3.56 -7.67
N HIS A 59 8.59 -3.87 -8.66
CA HIS A 59 8.96 -4.61 -9.86
C HIS A 59 9.64 -3.75 -10.94
N ASN A 60 9.93 -2.49 -10.67
CA ASN A 60 10.48 -1.50 -11.61
C ASN A 60 9.60 -1.30 -12.86
N LEU A 61 8.28 -1.38 -12.71
CA LEU A 61 7.33 -1.25 -13.82
C LEU A 61 6.84 0.18 -14.08
N ALA A 62 7.05 1.14 -13.16
CA ALA A 62 6.63 2.52 -13.39
C ALA A 62 7.49 3.25 -14.44
N PHE A 63 8.79 2.99 -14.44
CA PHE A 63 9.74 3.60 -15.39
C PHE A 63 10.77 2.56 -15.86
N LYS A 64 11.39 2.82 -17.03
CA LYS A 64 12.54 2.04 -17.51
C LYS A 64 13.78 2.19 -16.64
N SER A 65 13.93 3.33 -15.96
CA SER A 65 15.07 3.64 -15.08
C SER A 65 14.82 3.14 -13.67
N ILE A 66 15.73 2.33 -13.12
CA ILE A 66 15.71 1.87 -11.73
C ILE A 66 15.78 3.06 -10.76
N ARG A 67 16.58 4.10 -11.08
CA ARG A 67 16.68 5.30 -10.23
C ARG A 67 15.35 6.05 -10.17
N ALA A 68 14.66 6.19 -11.30
CA ALA A 68 13.35 6.83 -11.33
C ALA A 68 12.30 6.06 -10.53
N ASN A 69 12.29 4.72 -10.60
CA ASN A 69 11.42 3.88 -9.75
C ASN A 69 11.73 4.08 -8.26
N LYS A 70 13.01 4.11 -7.86
CA LYS A 70 13.39 4.37 -6.46
C LYS A 70 12.93 5.75 -5.97
N THR A 71 13.08 6.78 -6.81
CA THR A 71 12.60 8.14 -6.48
C THR A 71 11.09 8.17 -6.32
N LEU A 72 10.35 7.52 -7.22
CA LEU A 72 8.90 7.42 -7.12
C LEU A 72 8.47 6.64 -5.86
N ALA A 73 9.20 5.57 -5.48
CA ALA A 73 8.97 4.83 -4.24
C ALA A 73 9.10 5.73 -2.99
N ILE A 74 10.11 6.59 -2.96
CA ILE A 74 10.29 7.56 -1.86
C ILE A 74 9.10 8.54 -1.82
N ILE A 75 8.67 9.05 -2.97
CA ILE A 75 7.52 9.96 -3.06
C ILE A 75 6.24 9.25 -2.59
N ALA A 76 5.99 8.02 -3.03
CA ALA A 76 4.83 7.24 -2.62
C ALA A 76 4.79 6.98 -1.10
N ASN A 77 5.94 6.86 -0.43
CA ASN A 77 6.00 6.73 1.02
C ASN A 77 5.40 7.91 1.78
N PHE A 78 5.43 9.14 1.22
CA PHE A 78 4.77 10.30 1.85
C PHE A 78 3.25 10.14 1.96
N ALA A 79 2.64 9.43 1.02
CA ALA A 79 1.21 9.14 1.06
C ALA A 79 0.83 8.15 2.18
N ILE A 80 1.74 7.24 2.53
CA ILE A 80 1.54 6.22 3.58
C ILE A 80 2.04 6.70 4.95
N GLY A 81 3.01 7.62 4.98
CA GLY A 81 3.59 8.16 6.21
C GLY A 81 4.68 7.31 6.85
N VAL A 82 5.02 6.16 6.26
CA VAL A 82 6.11 5.26 6.71
C VAL A 82 6.95 4.80 5.52
N PRO A 83 8.23 4.42 5.70
CA PRO A 83 9.11 3.97 4.61
C PRO A 83 8.77 2.55 4.12
N TYR A 84 7.50 2.31 3.82
CA TYR A 84 6.95 1.00 3.48
C TYR A 84 7.57 0.40 2.22
N ALA A 85 7.78 1.19 1.16
CA ALA A 85 8.25 0.68 -0.13
C ALA A 85 9.62 -0.04 -0.06
N MET A 86 10.50 0.41 0.83
CA MET A 86 11.82 -0.24 0.99
C MET A 86 11.73 -1.58 1.74
N ALA A 87 10.92 -1.62 2.80
CA ALA A 87 10.68 -2.84 3.55
C ALA A 87 9.93 -3.86 2.69
N PHE A 88 8.85 -3.43 2.05
CA PHE A 88 8.03 -4.27 1.18
C PHE A 88 8.84 -4.91 0.04
N LYS A 89 9.75 -4.16 -0.59
CA LYS A 89 10.54 -4.68 -1.71
C LYS A 89 11.34 -5.93 -1.34
N GLY A 90 11.96 -5.96 -0.17
CA GLY A 90 12.73 -7.11 0.30
C GLY A 90 11.86 -8.36 0.41
N TYR A 91 10.81 -8.27 1.22
CA TYR A 91 9.86 -9.37 1.45
C TYR A 91 9.16 -9.83 0.19
N HIS A 92 8.72 -8.89 -0.64
CA HIS A 92 7.95 -9.19 -1.84
C HIS A 92 8.78 -9.94 -2.91
N ILE A 93 10.04 -9.58 -3.08
CA ILE A 93 10.94 -10.31 -4.00
C ILE A 93 11.27 -11.70 -3.44
N GLU A 94 11.43 -11.82 -2.13
CA GLU A 94 11.65 -13.10 -1.46
C GLU A 94 10.44 -14.01 -1.58
N HIS A 95 9.22 -13.49 -1.37
CA HIS A 95 7.97 -14.19 -1.64
C HIS A 95 7.90 -14.74 -3.08
N HIS A 96 8.19 -13.90 -4.10
CA HIS A 96 8.20 -14.38 -5.48
C HIS A 96 9.24 -15.46 -5.77
N LYS A 97 10.37 -15.43 -5.06
CA LYS A 97 11.45 -16.41 -5.25
C LYS A 97 11.17 -17.74 -4.57
N PHE A 98 10.51 -17.71 -3.42
CA PHE A 98 10.25 -18.86 -2.55
C PHE A 98 8.76 -19.09 -2.32
N LEU A 99 7.96 -18.81 -3.34
CA LEU A 99 6.49 -18.88 -3.29
C LEU A 99 6.02 -20.22 -2.75
N GLY A 100 5.31 -20.21 -1.62
CA GLY A 100 4.75 -21.39 -0.98
C GLY A 100 5.72 -22.21 -0.12
N GLU A 101 6.97 -21.75 0.09
CA GLU A 101 7.92 -22.42 0.99
C GLU A 101 7.65 -22.05 2.45
N ASP A 102 7.26 -23.05 3.26
CA ASP A 102 6.98 -22.87 4.69
C ASP A 102 8.24 -22.38 5.44
N GLY A 103 8.06 -21.34 6.23
CA GLY A 103 9.12 -20.71 7.02
C GLY A 103 10.01 -19.70 6.27
N ILE A 104 9.86 -19.55 4.94
CA ILE A 104 10.58 -18.55 4.14
C ILE A 104 9.60 -17.56 3.53
N ASP A 105 8.51 -18.04 2.93
CA ASP A 105 7.48 -17.19 2.34
C ASP A 105 6.68 -16.48 3.44
N THR A 106 6.90 -15.18 3.59
CA THR A 106 6.25 -14.35 4.61
C THR A 106 4.77 -14.08 4.36
N ASP A 107 4.26 -14.37 3.15
CA ASP A 107 2.85 -14.21 2.80
C ASP A 107 2.02 -15.46 3.15
N LEU A 108 2.68 -16.54 3.58
CA LEU A 108 1.96 -17.71 4.11
C LEU A 108 1.41 -17.41 5.51
N PRO A 109 0.12 -17.71 5.75
CA PRO A 109 -0.43 -17.58 7.08
C PRO A 109 0.28 -18.51 8.05
N SER A 110 0.64 -17.99 9.23
CA SER A 110 1.12 -18.82 10.32
C SER A 110 0.10 -19.89 10.69
N ARG A 111 0.53 -20.95 11.36
CA ARG A 111 -0.39 -22.02 11.82
C ARG A 111 -1.55 -21.48 12.66
N LEU A 112 -1.28 -20.48 13.49
CA LEU A 112 -2.30 -19.83 14.31
C LEU A 112 -3.30 -19.05 13.46
N GLU A 113 -2.81 -18.24 12.51
CA GLU A 113 -3.65 -17.52 11.56
C GLU A 113 -4.48 -18.47 10.70
N ALA A 114 -3.89 -19.54 10.18
CA ALA A 114 -4.60 -20.55 9.42
C ALA A 114 -5.73 -21.22 10.24
N MET A 115 -5.53 -21.48 11.53
CA MET A 115 -6.56 -22.01 12.43
C MET A 115 -7.69 -20.99 12.65
N ILE A 116 -7.37 -19.71 12.86
CA ILE A 116 -8.36 -18.64 13.10
C ILE A 116 -9.10 -18.32 11.79
N LEU A 117 -8.41 -18.24 10.66
CA LEU A 117 -8.99 -17.91 9.36
C LEU A 117 -9.75 -19.07 8.70
N ASN A 118 -9.77 -20.24 9.31
CA ASN A 118 -10.47 -21.42 8.75
C ASN A 118 -11.99 -21.37 8.91
N ASN A 119 -12.55 -20.33 9.53
CA ASN A 119 -13.98 -20.17 9.73
C ASN A 119 -14.46 -18.74 9.39
N VAL A 120 -15.76 -18.59 9.17
CA VAL A 120 -16.36 -17.31 8.76
C VAL A 120 -16.14 -16.21 9.80
N ALA A 121 -16.27 -16.53 11.09
CA ALA A 121 -16.09 -15.54 12.16
C ALA A 121 -14.64 -15.00 12.21
N GLY A 122 -13.66 -15.88 12.08
CA GLY A 122 -12.25 -15.49 12.02
C GLY A 122 -11.95 -14.62 10.79
N LYS A 123 -12.47 -15.00 9.62
CA LYS A 123 -12.32 -14.20 8.40
C LYS A 123 -12.93 -12.80 8.53
N THR A 124 -14.13 -12.71 9.13
CA THR A 124 -14.80 -11.42 9.36
C THR A 124 -14.05 -10.53 10.35
N PHE A 125 -13.36 -11.13 11.32
CA PHE A 125 -12.56 -10.36 12.29
C PHE A 125 -11.30 -9.76 11.67
N PHE A 126 -10.71 -10.43 10.64
CA PHE A 126 -9.49 -9.98 9.96
C PHE A 126 -9.74 -9.22 8.65
N ALA A 127 -10.98 -9.11 8.19
CA ALA A 127 -11.35 -8.33 7.02
C ALA A 127 -11.54 -6.85 7.36
#